data_6fe65d3d68cdcf9afbb5e4b96f53ee68
#
_entry.id   6fe65d3d68cdcf9afbb5e4b96f53ee68
#
_cell.length_a   1.000
_cell.length_b   1.000
_cell.length_c   1.000
_cell.angle_alpha   90.00
_cell.angle_beta   90.00
_cell.angle_gamma   90.00
#
_symmetry.space_group_name_H-M   'P 1'
#
loop_
_entity.id
_entity.type
_entity.pdbx_description
1 polymer ?
#
loop_
_entity_poly.entity_id
_entity_poly.type
_entity_poly.pdbx_seq_one_letter_code
_entity_poly.pdbx_strand_id
1 'polypeptide(L)'
;MNDIAGISYTAARFDKDGAALNKQEVTLPEGTTDVIVASHGWNNTEEQAEQLYIPLFTNFAAVASDQLQNKKIAIVGVIWPSKRFTDVVDAAVAEQARGGGAGLATSSTAADETIKAKLDVIATMFDKKAAKKITAAKNQIGKLERDLDAQRKFVDELRSLLDDSAAHEEDNSVLFFKLDGSVMLEKLKMPTPLVASGAGGGGGAASLGAHRTTTSTGGAAGLGDIFSGIKSGAIRFLNYLAYYEMKKRAGTVGQKGVAPLLDRLADHVQRIHLVGHSFGCRLVTAAAATSTTDKLQSMSLLQAAFSHNGFSKSMNGFFRSVVENQRIKGPIILTYTPNDRAVGIAYPVASRLSGTVASAFGDATDKFGGLGRNGAQKMEPGEVVQGVDRLLAVGGTYNWQSGRFHNLEGSKYIVDPSGRDAHGFVTGKEVAWAISRAMA
;
A
#
# COMPACT_ATOMS: atom_id res chain seq x y z
N MET A 1 6.55 26.93 9.34
CA MET A 1 5.52 26.01 9.81
C MET A 1 4.29 26.32 9.00
N ASN A 2 3.79 25.35 8.26
CA ASN A 2 2.57 25.52 7.45
C ASN A 2 1.37 25.11 8.32
N ASP A 3 0.16 25.42 7.91
CA ASP A 3 -1.06 24.89 8.54
C ASP A 3 -1.97 24.24 7.50
N ILE A 4 -2.84 23.34 7.96
CA ILE A 4 -3.94 22.79 7.17
C ILE A 4 -5.22 23.12 7.93
N ALA A 5 -6.02 24.03 7.39
CA ALA A 5 -7.28 24.48 7.97
C ALA A 5 -7.17 24.92 9.46
N GLY A 6 -6.08 25.65 9.78
CA GLY A 6 -5.80 26.15 11.13
C GLY A 6 -5.12 25.15 12.07
N ILE A 7 -4.82 23.92 11.62
CA ILE A 7 -4.06 22.94 12.38
C ILE A 7 -2.60 22.98 11.92
N SER A 8 -1.66 23.18 12.86
CA SER A 8 -0.23 23.22 12.54
C SER A 8 0.23 21.94 11.83
N TYR A 9 0.91 22.09 10.70
CA TYR A 9 1.43 20.99 9.89
C TYR A 9 2.94 21.11 9.71
N THR A 10 3.66 19.98 9.87
CA THR A 10 5.08 19.86 9.60
C THR A 10 5.36 18.58 8.83
N ALA A 11 6.14 18.67 7.73
CA ALA A 11 6.55 17.50 6.97
C ALA A 11 7.85 16.89 7.57
N ALA A 12 7.79 15.62 7.93
CA ALA A 12 8.94 14.81 8.35
C ALA A 12 9.44 13.97 7.16
N ARG A 13 10.62 14.31 6.64
CA ARG A 13 11.17 13.69 5.42
C ARG A 13 12.22 12.65 5.74
N PHE A 14 12.11 11.49 5.11
CA PHE A 14 13.01 10.35 5.30
C PHE A 14 13.55 9.85 3.95
N ASP A 15 14.77 9.32 3.97
CA ASP A 15 15.29 8.55 2.84
C ASP A 15 14.78 7.10 2.83
N LYS A 16 15.23 6.31 1.85
CA LYS A 16 14.83 4.89 1.68
C LYS A 16 15.25 3.99 2.85
N ASP A 17 16.26 4.38 3.60
CA ASP A 17 16.84 3.62 4.72
C ASP A 17 16.31 4.09 6.09
N GLY A 18 15.42 5.09 6.07
CA GLY A 18 14.78 5.67 7.25
C GLY A 18 15.58 6.81 7.90
N ALA A 19 16.67 7.27 7.29
CA ALA A 19 17.38 8.43 7.81
C ALA A 19 16.60 9.71 7.52
N ALA A 20 16.52 10.62 8.52
CA ALA A 20 15.85 11.89 8.37
C ALA A 20 16.63 12.80 7.38
N LEU A 21 15.94 13.33 6.39
CA LEU A 21 16.51 14.22 5.37
C LEU A 21 16.56 15.68 5.84
N ASN A 22 15.70 16.05 6.77
CA ASN A 22 15.68 17.39 7.34
C ASN A 22 16.64 17.44 8.50
N LYS A 23 17.64 18.33 8.43
CA LYS A 23 18.46 18.69 9.59
C LYS A 23 17.66 19.46 10.66
N GLN A 24 16.49 19.98 10.31
CA GLN A 24 15.59 20.63 11.26
C GLN A 24 14.79 19.56 12.01
N GLU A 25 14.86 19.59 13.32
CA GLU A 25 13.97 18.84 14.18
C GLU A 25 12.51 19.15 13.83
N VAL A 26 11.68 18.12 13.84
CA VAL A 26 10.22 18.27 13.79
C VAL A 26 9.81 18.95 15.09
N THR A 27 9.57 20.25 15.03
CA THR A 27 9.14 21.04 16.18
C THR A 27 7.62 21.17 16.18
N LEU A 28 7.02 20.99 17.35
CA LEU A 28 5.60 21.20 17.57
C LEU A 28 5.36 22.59 18.18
N PRO A 29 4.19 23.21 17.92
CA PRO A 29 3.80 24.42 18.64
C PRO A 29 3.78 24.21 20.15
N GLU A 30 4.15 25.23 20.90
CA GLU A 30 4.11 25.19 22.37
C GLU A 30 2.72 24.83 22.89
N GLY A 31 2.68 23.95 23.87
CA GLY A 31 1.43 23.45 24.48
C GLY A 31 0.65 22.46 23.62
N THR A 32 1.23 21.91 22.54
CA THR A 32 0.61 20.80 21.79
C THR A 32 0.31 19.64 22.74
N THR A 33 -0.95 19.19 22.77
CA THR A 33 -1.38 18.06 23.61
C THR A 33 -1.43 16.75 22.85
N ASP A 34 -1.80 16.82 21.58
CA ASP A 34 -2.00 15.66 20.70
C ASP A 34 -1.27 15.88 19.37
N VAL A 35 -0.59 14.84 18.88
CA VAL A 35 0.01 14.89 17.55
C VAL A 35 -0.54 13.76 16.69
N ILE A 36 -0.93 14.09 15.45
CA ILE A 36 -1.29 13.13 14.42
C ILE A 36 -0.07 12.91 13.55
N VAL A 37 0.46 11.69 13.52
CA VAL A 37 1.53 11.30 12.60
C VAL A 37 0.91 10.53 11.44
N ALA A 38 0.91 11.15 10.25
CA ALA A 38 0.24 10.63 9.07
C ALA A 38 1.24 10.16 7.99
N SER A 39 0.98 9.02 7.35
CA SER A 39 1.80 8.51 6.25
C SER A 39 0.99 8.21 5.01
N HIS A 40 1.43 8.76 3.86
CA HIS A 40 0.89 8.49 2.54
C HIS A 40 1.27 7.09 2.04
N GLY A 41 0.59 6.64 0.99
CA GLY A 41 0.81 5.35 0.35
C GLY A 41 1.95 5.34 -0.67
N TRP A 42 1.99 4.25 -1.44
CA TRP A 42 2.93 4.05 -2.53
C TRP A 42 2.59 4.95 -3.73
N ASN A 43 3.59 5.22 -4.56
CA ASN A 43 3.50 5.97 -5.82
C ASN A 43 3.19 7.46 -5.66
N ASN A 44 3.65 8.08 -4.57
CA ASN A 44 3.47 9.50 -4.35
C ASN A 44 4.81 10.25 -4.36
N THR A 45 4.83 11.42 -5.02
CA THR A 45 5.80 12.48 -4.73
C THR A 45 5.41 13.18 -3.44
N GLU A 46 6.20 14.15 -2.99
CA GLU A 46 5.84 14.99 -1.84
C GLU A 46 4.55 15.77 -2.13
N GLU A 47 4.42 16.38 -3.29
CA GLU A 47 3.21 17.12 -3.71
C GLU A 47 1.97 16.21 -3.77
N GLN A 48 2.14 14.96 -4.21
CA GLN A 48 1.06 13.98 -4.23
C GLN A 48 0.70 13.47 -2.82
N ALA A 49 1.66 13.41 -1.90
CA ALA A 49 1.40 13.13 -0.50
C ALA A 49 0.56 14.26 0.14
N GLU A 50 0.88 15.51 -0.19
CA GLU A 50 0.11 16.66 0.27
C GLU A 50 -1.32 16.68 -0.30
N GLN A 51 -1.53 16.16 -1.53
CA GLN A 51 -2.87 15.96 -2.08
C GLN A 51 -3.72 14.93 -1.31
N LEU A 52 -3.11 14.08 -0.50
CA LEU A 52 -3.81 13.25 0.48
C LEU A 52 -4.03 14.02 1.79
N TYR A 53 -2.97 14.64 2.32
CA TYR A 53 -3.01 15.23 3.66
C TYR A 53 -3.92 16.46 3.72
N ILE A 54 -3.82 17.35 2.73
CA ILE A 54 -4.59 18.61 2.74
C ILE A 54 -6.09 18.35 2.75
N PRO A 55 -6.70 17.58 1.83
CA PRO A 55 -8.13 17.31 1.87
C PRO A 55 -8.58 16.52 3.10
N LEU A 56 -7.78 15.51 3.52
CA LEU A 56 -8.12 14.70 4.69
C LEU A 56 -8.20 15.56 5.96
N PHE A 57 -7.19 16.38 6.21
CA PHE A 57 -7.12 17.18 7.43
C PHE A 57 -7.95 18.46 7.36
N THR A 58 -8.25 18.98 6.17
CA THR A 58 -9.29 20.01 6.00
C THR A 58 -10.67 19.47 6.39
N ASN A 59 -11.01 18.27 5.94
CA ASN A 59 -12.25 17.61 6.34
C ASN A 59 -12.24 17.24 7.83
N PHE A 60 -11.07 16.82 8.37
CA PHE A 60 -10.92 16.58 9.81
C PHE A 60 -11.21 17.85 10.60
N ALA A 61 -10.63 18.99 10.26
CA ALA A 61 -10.88 20.27 10.93
C ALA A 61 -12.36 20.66 10.88
N ALA A 62 -13.02 20.40 9.75
CA ALA A 62 -14.44 20.73 9.56
C ALA A 62 -15.38 19.87 10.43
N VAL A 63 -15.00 18.63 10.78
CA VAL A 63 -15.88 17.71 11.53
C VAL A 63 -15.45 17.47 12.98
N ALA A 64 -14.24 17.90 13.38
CA ALA A 64 -13.64 17.66 14.69
C ALA A 64 -13.62 18.91 15.59
N SER A 65 -14.59 19.83 15.43
CA SER A 65 -14.60 21.10 16.16
C SER A 65 -14.52 20.93 17.69
N ASP A 66 -15.20 19.93 18.24
CA ASP A 66 -15.15 19.58 19.66
C ASP A 66 -13.77 19.12 20.13
N GLN A 67 -13.05 18.36 19.29
CA GLN A 67 -11.68 17.94 19.57
C GLN A 67 -10.74 19.14 19.56
N LEU A 68 -10.87 20.02 18.57
CA LEU A 68 -10.03 21.21 18.40
C LEU A 68 -10.27 22.28 19.48
N GLN A 69 -11.44 22.30 20.12
CA GLN A 69 -11.72 23.16 21.27
C GLN A 69 -11.03 22.68 22.55
N ASN A 70 -10.92 21.37 22.72
CA ASN A 70 -10.44 20.74 23.95
C ASN A 70 -8.98 20.27 23.88
N LYS A 71 -8.39 20.16 22.69
CA LYS A 71 -7.05 19.65 22.44
C LYS A 71 -6.28 20.61 21.53
N LYS A 72 -5.01 20.81 21.81
CA LYS A 72 -4.09 21.49 20.89
C LYS A 72 -3.42 20.45 20.01
N ILE A 73 -3.96 20.27 18.81
CA ILE A 73 -3.56 19.23 17.87
C ILE A 73 -2.53 19.78 16.88
N ALA A 74 -1.49 19.01 16.58
CA ALA A 74 -0.57 19.24 15.48
C ALA A 74 -0.50 18.01 14.56
N ILE A 75 -0.15 18.23 13.29
CA ILE A 75 -0.02 17.18 12.28
C ILE A 75 1.44 17.08 11.84
N VAL A 76 1.97 15.88 11.82
CA VAL A 76 3.27 15.53 11.24
C VAL A 76 3.02 14.62 10.04
N GLY A 77 3.21 15.16 8.83
CA GLY A 77 3.10 14.41 7.58
C GLY A 77 4.43 13.72 7.26
N VAL A 78 4.44 12.40 7.26
CA VAL A 78 5.62 11.61 6.88
C VAL A 78 5.76 11.62 5.37
N ILE A 79 6.91 12.06 4.87
CA ILE A 79 7.29 12.01 3.45
C ILE A 79 8.41 10.99 3.30
N TRP A 80 8.17 9.96 2.50
CA TRP A 80 9.11 8.88 2.26
C TRP A 80 9.20 8.54 0.77
N PRO A 81 10.34 8.01 0.24
CA PRO A 81 10.53 7.79 -1.19
C PRO A 81 9.72 6.59 -1.68
N SER A 82 8.45 6.84 -1.95
CA SER A 82 7.45 5.86 -2.36
C SER A 82 7.15 5.90 -3.85
N LYS A 83 7.69 6.89 -4.60
CA LYS A 83 7.30 7.07 -6.00
C LYS A 83 7.69 5.86 -6.84
N ARG A 84 6.71 5.37 -7.58
CA ARG A 84 6.83 4.38 -8.63
C ARG A 84 6.90 5.10 -9.99
N PHE A 85 7.45 4.45 -10.95
CA PHE A 85 7.73 4.89 -12.31
C PHE A 85 6.61 4.68 -13.32
N THR A 86 5.39 4.40 -12.88
CA THR A 86 4.26 4.17 -13.78
C THR A 86 4.10 5.29 -14.80
N ASP A 87 4.30 6.55 -14.37
CA ASP A 87 4.06 7.70 -15.24
C ASP A 87 4.99 7.75 -16.46
N VAL A 88 6.25 7.34 -16.30
CA VAL A 88 7.22 7.35 -17.41
C VAL A 88 7.04 6.13 -18.31
N VAL A 89 6.80 4.95 -17.73
CA VAL A 89 6.61 3.71 -18.51
C VAL A 89 5.23 3.68 -19.14
N ASP A 90 4.19 4.13 -18.42
CA ASP A 90 2.82 4.19 -18.93
C ASP A 90 2.69 5.31 -20.00
N ALA A 91 3.43 6.42 -19.86
CA ALA A 91 3.54 7.46 -20.90
C ALA A 91 4.27 6.94 -22.14
N ALA A 92 5.39 6.24 -22.00
CA ALA A 92 6.14 5.68 -23.12
C ALA A 92 5.33 4.61 -23.87
N VAL A 93 4.58 3.75 -23.14
CA VAL A 93 3.69 2.75 -23.76
C VAL A 93 2.47 3.42 -24.40
N ALA A 94 1.90 4.46 -23.78
CA ALA A 94 0.79 5.21 -24.34
C ALA A 94 1.23 6.02 -25.59
N GLU A 95 2.47 6.47 -25.65
CA GLU A 95 3.05 7.17 -26.81
C GLU A 95 3.31 6.18 -27.96
N GLN A 96 3.84 4.99 -27.69
CA GLN A 96 3.94 3.92 -28.66
C GLN A 96 2.58 3.44 -29.18
N ALA A 97 1.58 3.34 -28.31
CA ALA A 97 0.22 2.98 -28.71
C ALA A 97 -0.47 4.07 -29.58
N ARG A 98 -0.05 5.33 -29.46
CA ARG A 98 -0.54 6.45 -30.29
C ARG A 98 0.14 6.56 -31.65
N GLY A 99 1.41 6.16 -31.73
CA GLY A 99 2.26 6.27 -32.94
C GLY A 99 2.12 5.09 -33.91
N GLY A 100 1.48 4.01 -33.52
CA GLY A 100 1.29 2.82 -34.35
C GLY A 100 -0.09 2.23 -34.21
N GLY A 101 -0.74 1.97 -35.34
CA GLY A 101 -2.03 1.30 -35.36
C GLY A 101 -2.03 0.00 -34.54
N ALA A 102 -3.21 -0.49 -34.16
CA ALA A 102 -3.50 -1.59 -33.24
C ALA A 102 -2.70 -2.91 -33.38
N GLY A 103 -1.85 -3.04 -34.41
CA GLY A 103 -1.00 -4.19 -34.67
C GLY A 103 0.37 -4.17 -33.99
N LEU A 104 0.88 -3.03 -33.50
CA LEU A 104 2.24 -2.90 -32.95
C LEU A 104 2.35 -3.18 -31.45
N ALA A 105 1.27 -3.06 -30.70
CA ALA A 105 1.25 -3.31 -29.25
C ALA A 105 1.42 -4.80 -28.86
N THR A 106 1.31 -5.71 -29.81
CA THR A 106 1.43 -7.18 -29.60
C THR A 106 2.76 -7.77 -30.08
N SER A 107 3.68 -6.95 -30.61
CA SER A 107 4.95 -7.46 -31.12
C SER A 107 5.91 -7.85 -30.00
N SER A 108 6.71 -8.88 -30.22
CA SER A 108 7.78 -9.32 -29.32
C SER A 108 8.77 -8.18 -29.01
N THR A 109 9.02 -7.29 -29.97
CA THR A 109 9.90 -6.12 -29.83
C THR A 109 9.33 -5.09 -28.85
N ALA A 110 8.02 -4.81 -28.88
CA ALA A 110 7.38 -3.88 -27.95
C ALA A 110 7.42 -4.40 -26.49
N ALA A 111 7.27 -5.72 -26.31
CA ALA A 111 7.46 -6.34 -25.00
C ALA A 111 8.91 -6.20 -24.49
N ASP A 112 9.90 -6.39 -25.35
CA ASP A 112 11.32 -6.21 -25.00
C ASP A 112 11.64 -4.79 -24.55
N GLU A 113 11.16 -3.79 -25.28
CA GLU A 113 11.35 -2.38 -24.92
C GLU A 113 10.64 -2.04 -23.60
N THR A 114 9.43 -2.56 -23.38
CA THR A 114 8.71 -2.40 -22.11
C THR A 114 9.48 -3.00 -20.95
N ILE A 115 10.05 -4.21 -21.10
CA ILE A 115 10.86 -4.86 -20.06
C ILE A 115 12.11 -4.03 -19.78
N LYS A 116 12.82 -3.55 -20.83
CA LYS A 116 14.01 -2.71 -20.67
C LYS A 116 13.70 -1.42 -19.94
N ALA A 117 12.67 -0.70 -20.33
CA ALA A 117 12.25 0.53 -19.69
C ALA A 117 11.90 0.30 -18.21
N LYS A 118 11.18 -0.79 -17.88
CA LYS A 118 10.91 -1.15 -16.48
C LYS A 118 12.18 -1.46 -15.69
N LEU A 119 13.16 -2.12 -16.30
CA LEU A 119 14.44 -2.41 -15.65
C LEU A 119 15.26 -1.15 -15.41
N ASP A 120 15.25 -0.18 -16.33
CA ASP A 120 15.93 1.12 -16.11
C ASP A 120 15.37 1.85 -14.90
N VAL A 121 14.08 1.77 -14.77
CA VAL A 121 13.34 2.34 -13.68
C VAL A 121 13.62 1.60 -12.36
N ILE A 122 13.57 0.27 -12.35
CA ILE A 122 13.91 -0.54 -11.18
C ILE A 122 15.36 -0.25 -10.74
N ALA A 123 16.28 -0.02 -11.69
CA ALA A 123 17.67 0.32 -11.36
C ALA A 123 17.79 1.54 -10.45
N THR A 124 16.90 2.52 -10.56
CA THR A 124 16.93 3.72 -9.72
C THR A 124 16.37 3.49 -8.30
N MET A 125 15.68 2.37 -8.08
CA MET A 125 15.17 2.01 -6.75
C MET A 125 16.26 1.43 -5.85
N PHE A 126 17.35 0.92 -6.44
CA PHE A 126 18.44 0.26 -5.74
C PHE A 126 19.74 1.06 -5.83
N ASP A 127 20.71 0.68 -5.02
CA ASP A 127 22.04 1.27 -5.05
C ASP A 127 22.82 0.91 -6.33
N LYS A 128 23.87 1.66 -6.63
CA LYS A 128 24.73 1.44 -7.83
C LYS A 128 25.21 -0.02 -8.00
N LYS A 129 25.30 -0.79 -6.91
CA LYS A 129 25.65 -2.20 -6.93
C LYS A 129 24.65 -3.07 -7.72
N ALA A 130 23.41 -2.64 -7.84
CA ALA A 130 22.37 -3.32 -8.61
C ALA A 130 22.63 -3.29 -10.14
N ALA A 131 23.41 -2.33 -10.64
CA ALA A 131 23.61 -2.11 -12.08
C ALA A 131 24.09 -3.37 -12.82
N LYS A 132 25.01 -4.15 -12.23
CA LYS A 132 25.50 -5.42 -12.83
C LYS A 132 24.36 -6.44 -12.98
N LYS A 133 23.53 -6.62 -11.96
CA LYS A 133 22.40 -7.56 -11.96
C LYS A 133 21.33 -7.14 -12.94
N ILE A 134 21.01 -5.85 -13.01
CA ILE A 134 20.08 -5.29 -13.99
C ILE A 134 20.59 -5.52 -15.43
N THR A 135 21.88 -5.28 -15.68
CA THR A 135 22.50 -5.55 -17.00
C THR A 135 22.45 -7.05 -17.34
N ALA A 136 22.75 -7.93 -16.37
CA ALA A 136 22.66 -9.38 -16.57
C ALA A 136 21.23 -9.80 -16.92
N ALA A 137 20.22 -9.28 -16.25
CA ALA A 137 18.81 -9.52 -16.56
C ALA A 137 18.43 -8.99 -17.95
N LYS A 138 18.86 -7.77 -18.33
CA LYS A 138 18.63 -7.21 -19.68
C LYS A 138 19.15 -8.12 -20.80
N ASN A 139 20.30 -8.76 -20.61
CA ASN A 139 20.91 -9.66 -21.57
C ASN A 139 20.10 -10.96 -21.80
N GLN A 140 19.13 -11.28 -20.94
CA GLN A 140 18.27 -12.45 -21.10
C GLN A 140 16.99 -12.14 -21.91
N ILE A 141 16.57 -10.88 -22.06
CA ILE A 141 15.25 -10.48 -22.59
C ILE A 141 14.92 -11.15 -23.92
N GLY A 142 15.86 -11.10 -24.90
CA GLY A 142 15.64 -11.67 -26.24
C GLY A 142 15.48 -13.20 -26.26
N LYS A 143 15.84 -13.90 -25.16
CA LYS A 143 15.81 -15.36 -25.07
C LYS A 143 14.62 -15.87 -24.21
N LEU A 144 13.90 -14.99 -23.50
CA LEU A 144 12.89 -15.37 -22.49
C LEU A 144 11.80 -16.31 -23.03
N GLU A 145 11.36 -16.15 -24.28
CA GLU A 145 10.29 -16.98 -24.84
C GLU A 145 10.67 -18.44 -25.08
N ARG A 146 11.97 -18.77 -25.19
CA ARG A 146 12.43 -20.07 -25.69
C ARG A 146 13.46 -20.75 -24.81
N ASP A 147 14.04 -20.06 -23.84
CA ASP A 147 15.20 -20.52 -23.06
C ASP A 147 14.89 -20.48 -21.56
N LEU A 148 14.70 -21.66 -20.95
CA LEU A 148 14.42 -21.80 -19.53
C LEU A 148 15.57 -21.31 -18.64
N ASP A 149 16.81 -21.44 -19.07
CA ASP A 149 17.97 -20.96 -18.32
C ASP A 149 18.02 -19.42 -18.35
N ALA A 150 17.66 -18.81 -19.49
CA ALA A 150 17.51 -17.36 -19.55
C ALA A 150 16.39 -16.86 -18.62
N GLN A 151 15.26 -17.57 -18.53
CA GLN A 151 14.17 -17.27 -17.61
C GLN A 151 14.62 -17.33 -16.14
N ARG A 152 15.32 -18.41 -15.75
CA ARG A 152 15.88 -18.57 -14.39
C ARG A 152 16.85 -17.44 -14.06
N LYS A 153 17.83 -17.19 -14.92
CA LYS A 153 18.83 -16.12 -14.74
C LYS A 153 18.15 -14.75 -14.62
N PHE A 154 17.15 -14.45 -15.45
CA PHE A 154 16.42 -13.19 -15.39
C PHE A 154 15.75 -12.98 -14.02
N VAL A 155 15.05 -14.01 -13.53
CA VAL A 155 14.35 -13.94 -12.25
C VAL A 155 15.33 -13.89 -11.09
N ASP A 156 16.35 -14.76 -11.08
CA ASP A 156 17.29 -14.90 -9.95
C ASP A 156 18.18 -13.67 -9.77
N GLU A 157 18.69 -13.08 -10.87
CA GLU A 157 19.44 -11.83 -10.83
C GLU A 157 18.62 -10.69 -10.20
N LEU A 158 17.37 -10.56 -10.62
CA LEU A 158 16.51 -9.50 -10.14
C LEU A 158 16.00 -9.75 -8.72
N ARG A 159 15.63 -10.99 -8.40
CA ARG A 159 15.20 -11.40 -7.06
C ARG A 159 16.30 -11.17 -6.04
N SER A 160 17.55 -11.42 -6.41
CA SER A 160 18.71 -11.18 -5.54
C SER A 160 18.95 -9.71 -5.18
N LEU A 161 18.20 -8.76 -5.78
CA LEU A 161 18.18 -7.34 -5.36
C LEU A 161 17.34 -7.12 -4.09
N LEU A 162 16.40 -8.01 -3.83
CA LEU A 162 15.55 -7.96 -2.65
C LEU A 162 16.22 -8.68 -1.47
N ASP A 163 15.78 -8.34 -0.29
CA ASP A 163 16.18 -9.00 0.96
C ASP A 163 15.17 -10.13 1.28
N ASP A 164 15.66 -11.33 1.49
CA ASP A 164 14.84 -12.51 1.79
C ASP A 164 14.06 -12.36 3.11
N SER A 165 14.46 -11.44 4.00
CA SER A 165 13.71 -11.10 5.22
C SER A 165 12.31 -10.53 4.93
N ALA A 166 12.03 -10.14 3.68
CA ALA A 166 10.69 -9.73 3.22
C ALA A 166 9.74 -10.92 2.97
N ALA A 167 10.24 -12.16 3.02
CA ALA A 167 9.44 -13.36 2.82
C ALA A 167 8.68 -13.76 4.09
N HIS A 168 7.34 -13.74 4.05
CA HIS A 168 6.48 -14.12 5.16
C HIS A 168 5.41 -15.13 4.75
N GLU A 169 5.05 -16.00 5.68
CA GLU A 169 4.00 -17.02 5.46
C GLU A 169 2.60 -16.40 5.44
N GLU A 170 2.38 -15.33 6.19
CA GLU A 170 1.08 -14.66 6.31
C GLU A 170 0.49 -14.19 4.98
N ASP A 171 1.37 -13.83 4.03
CA ASP A 171 1.01 -13.35 2.70
C ASP A 171 1.58 -14.25 1.58
N ASN A 172 2.14 -15.42 1.95
CA ASN A 172 2.75 -16.39 1.04
C ASN A 172 3.87 -15.81 0.16
N SER A 173 4.48 -14.70 0.54
CA SER A 173 5.60 -14.11 -0.21
C SER A 173 6.80 -15.04 -0.32
N VAL A 174 6.91 -16.04 0.57
CA VAL A 174 7.92 -17.12 0.49
C VAL A 174 7.99 -17.74 -0.91
N LEU A 175 6.85 -17.95 -1.60
CA LEU A 175 6.85 -18.51 -2.95
C LEU A 175 7.49 -17.58 -3.98
N PHE A 176 7.31 -16.26 -3.85
CA PHE A 176 7.98 -15.30 -4.73
C PHE A 176 9.49 -15.38 -4.60
N PHE A 177 10.02 -15.64 -3.40
CA PHE A 177 11.46 -15.72 -3.15
C PHE A 177 12.07 -17.08 -3.49
N LYS A 178 11.31 -18.19 -3.42
CA LYS A 178 11.85 -19.55 -3.52
C LYS A 178 11.49 -20.32 -4.81
N LEU A 179 10.43 -19.91 -5.52
CA LEU A 179 9.99 -20.63 -6.70
C LEU A 179 11.02 -20.53 -7.82
N ASP A 180 11.23 -21.61 -8.58
CA ASP A 180 12.09 -21.61 -9.78
C ASP A 180 11.68 -20.49 -10.74
N GLY A 181 12.68 -19.80 -11.32
CA GLY A 181 12.45 -18.61 -12.13
C GLY A 181 11.61 -18.87 -13.38
N SER A 182 11.81 -20.02 -14.04
CA SER A 182 11.02 -20.38 -15.22
C SER A 182 9.57 -20.71 -14.86
N VAL A 183 9.36 -21.41 -13.74
CA VAL A 183 8.02 -21.69 -13.21
C VAL A 183 7.32 -20.40 -12.77
N MET A 184 8.05 -19.47 -12.19
CA MET A 184 7.52 -18.16 -11.82
C MET A 184 6.96 -17.40 -13.03
N LEU A 185 7.75 -17.27 -14.11
CA LEU A 185 7.31 -16.56 -15.30
C LEU A 185 6.14 -17.27 -15.97
N GLU A 186 6.14 -18.61 -16.00
CA GLU A 186 5.05 -19.41 -16.56
C GLU A 186 3.74 -19.17 -15.79
N LYS A 187 3.79 -19.18 -14.44
CA LYS A 187 2.60 -18.89 -13.60
C LYS A 187 2.11 -17.44 -13.76
N LEU A 188 3.02 -16.51 -14.00
CA LEU A 188 2.70 -15.08 -14.16
C LEU A 188 2.30 -14.71 -15.59
N LYS A 189 2.44 -15.57 -16.59
CA LYS A 189 2.11 -15.22 -17.99
C LYS A 189 0.61 -14.93 -18.21
N MET A 190 -0.27 -15.50 -17.39
CA MET A 190 -1.71 -15.28 -17.50
C MET A 190 -2.15 -14.03 -16.74
N PRO A 191 -3.11 -13.26 -17.26
CA PRO A 191 -3.68 -12.13 -16.52
C PRO A 191 -4.32 -12.58 -15.20
N THR A 192 -4.31 -11.72 -14.19
CA THR A 192 -5.04 -11.98 -12.95
C THR A 192 -6.52 -11.78 -13.22
N PRO A 193 -7.39 -12.80 -13.02
CA PRO A 193 -8.81 -12.58 -13.18
C PRO A 193 -9.29 -11.53 -12.17
N LEU A 194 -9.91 -10.47 -12.67
CA LEU A 194 -10.61 -9.50 -11.84
C LEU A 194 -11.94 -10.13 -11.44
N VAL A 195 -12.11 -10.43 -10.17
CA VAL A 195 -13.43 -10.79 -9.64
C VAL A 195 -14.30 -9.53 -9.67
N ALA A 196 -15.26 -9.50 -10.58
CA ALA A 196 -16.30 -8.49 -10.58
C ALA A 196 -17.07 -8.61 -9.27
N SER A 197 -17.14 -7.56 -8.47
CA SER A 197 -17.99 -7.48 -7.29
C SER A 197 -19.42 -7.66 -7.78
N GLY A 198 -20.07 -8.77 -7.41
CA GLY A 198 -21.40 -9.10 -7.87
C GLY A 198 -22.45 -8.10 -7.38
N ALA A 199 -23.02 -7.39 -8.35
CA ALA A 199 -24.39 -6.89 -8.27
C ALA A 199 -24.99 -7.02 -9.67
N GLY A 200 -25.80 -8.05 -9.85
CA GLY A 200 -26.85 -8.11 -10.88
C GLY A 200 -26.43 -8.13 -12.34
N GLY A 201 -26.47 -9.31 -12.97
CA GLY A 201 -26.98 -9.51 -14.33
C GLY A 201 -26.21 -8.93 -15.51
N GLY A 202 -25.67 -9.81 -16.36
CA GLY A 202 -25.32 -9.48 -17.73
C GLY A 202 -23.85 -9.67 -18.07
N GLY A 203 -23.54 -10.77 -18.79
CA GLY A 203 -22.23 -11.07 -19.33
C GLY A 203 -21.75 -9.97 -20.29
N GLY A 204 -20.51 -9.59 -20.17
CA GLY A 204 -19.82 -8.72 -21.09
C GLY A 204 -18.37 -8.58 -20.65
N ALA A 205 -17.45 -9.20 -21.38
CA ALA A 205 -16.03 -8.94 -21.24
C ALA A 205 -15.78 -7.48 -21.62
N ALA A 206 -15.69 -6.60 -20.63
CA ALA A 206 -15.34 -5.20 -20.85
C ALA A 206 -13.84 -5.09 -21.11
N SER A 207 -13.48 -4.96 -22.35
CA SER A 207 -12.23 -4.41 -22.84
C SER A 207 -12.03 -3.03 -22.21
N LEU A 208 -11.03 -2.85 -21.35
CA LEU A 208 -10.65 -1.54 -20.84
C LEU A 208 -9.89 -0.77 -21.92
N GLY A 209 -10.62 -0.06 -22.77
CA GLY A 209 -10.10 0.98 -23.63
C GLY A 209 -9.63 2.16 -22.79
N ALA A 210 -8.43 2.64 -23.11
CA ALA A 210 -7.80 3.80 -22.54
C ALA A 210 -8.70 5.05 -22.61
N HIS A 211 -8.95 5.69 -21.45
CA HIS A 211 -9.27 7.11 -21.43
C HIS A 211 -8.61 7.80 -20.23
N ARG A 212 -7.99 8.94 -20.58
CA ARG A 212 -7.21 9.85 -19.76
C ARG A 212 -7.98 10.42 -18.58
N THR A 213 -7.36 10.46 -17.44
CA THR A 213 -7.06 11.69 -16.69
C THR A 213 -6.17 11.35 -15.49
N THR A 214 -5.24 12.21 -15.22
CA THR A 214 -4.18 12.22 -14.25
C THR A 214 -4.67 12.05 -12.81
N THR A 215 -4.65 10.84 -12.31
CA THR A 215 -4.42 10.48 -10.90
C THR A 215 -4.09 8.99 -10.91
N SER A 216 -2.80 8.67 -10.77
CA SER A 216 -2.30 7.32 -10.94
C SER A 216 -2.57 6.49 -9.69
N THR A 217 -3.59 5.69 -9.73
CA THR A 217 -3.71 4.48 -8.90
C THR A 217 -3.53 3.26 -9.78
N GLY A 218 -2.33 3.17 -10.39
CA GLY A 218 -1.98 2.02 -11.21
C GLY A 218 -1.64 0.82 -10.34
N GLY A 219 -2.61 -0.05 -10.09
CA GLY A 219 -2.36 -1.39 -9.58
C GLY A 219 -1.42 -2.18 -10.50
N ALA A 220 -0.76 -3.23 -9.96
CA ALA A 220 0.21 -4.08 -10.66
C ALA A 220 -0.29 -4.77 -11.95
N ALA A 221 -1.52 -4.53 -12.39
CA ALA A 221 -2.20 -5.23 -13.48
C ALA A 221 -2.12 -4.57 -14.88
N GLY A 222 -1.67 -3.30 -14.99
CA GLY A 222 -2.00 -2.49 -16.17
C GLY A 222 -1.35 -2.90 -17.50
N LEU A 223 -0.08 -3.30 -17.56
CA LEU A 223 0.66 -3.49 -18.82
C LEU A 223 0.86 -4.95 -19.23
N GLY A 224 0.90 -5.88 -18.27
CA GLY A 224 1.05 -7.30 -18.58
C GLY A 224 -0.13 -7.90 -19.34
N ASP A 225 -1.29 -7.24 -19.31
CA ASP A 225 -2.52 -7.74 -19.93
C ASP A 225 -2.59 -7.44 -21.45
N ILE A 226 -1.71 -6.56 -21.95
CA ILE A 226 -1.60 -6.22 -23.37
C ILE A 226 -0.71 -7.25 -24.11
N PHE A 227 0.21 -7.90 -23.41
CA PHE A 227 1.15 -8.86 -23.97
C PHE A 227 0.77 -10.30 -23.60
N SER A 228 1.11 -11.25 -24.47
CA SER A 228 0.99 -12.69 -24.25
C SER A 228 2.36 -13.35 -24.06
N GLY A 229 2.39 -14.60 -23.57
CA GLY A 229 3.61 -15.39 -23.45
C GLY A 229 4.45 -15.08 -22.20
N ILE A 230 5.67 -15.61 -22.17
CA ILE A 230 6.59 -15.50 -21.03
C ILE A 230 7.01 -14.06 -20.75
N LYS A 231 7.15 -13.22 -21.78
CA LYS A 231 7.46 -11.80 -21.61
C LYS A 231 6.39 -11.04 -20.82
N SER A 232 5.11 -11.42 -20.97
CA SER A 232 4.05 -10.86 -20.11
C SER A 232 4.23 -11.27 -18.65
N GLY A 233 4.67 -12.51 -18.41
CA GLY A 233 5.08 -12.98 -17.09
C GLY A 233 6.23 -12.18 -16.50
N ALA A 234 7.24 -11.88 -17.33
CA ALA A 234 8.38 -11.05 -16.94
C ALA A 234 7.95 -9.61 -16.55
N ILE A 235 7.06 -8.99 -17.33
CA ILE A 235 6.52 -7.65 -17.01
C ILE A 235 5.79 -7.66 -15.66
N ARG A 236 4.97 -8.68 -15.40
CA ARG A 236 4.28 -8.83 -14.10
C ARG A 236 5.26 -9.13 -12.97
N PHE A 237 6.25 -9.98 -13.20
CA PHE A 237 7.33 -10.22 -12.23
C PHE A 237 8.03 -8.91 -11.80
N LEU A 238 8.35 -8.02 -12.75
CA LEU A 238 8.95 -6.72 -12.45
C LEU A 238 8.02 -5.83 -11.62
N ASN A 239 6.71 -5.89 -11.83
CA ASN A 239 5.75 -5.18 -10.98
C ASN A 239 5.78 -5.69 -9.53
N TYR A 240 5.88 -7.02 -9.35
CA TYR A 240 6.00 -7.62 -8.01
C TYR A 240 7.35 -7.35 -7.36
N LEU A 241 8.43 -7.33 -8.13
CA LEU A 241 9.74 -6.91 -7.63
C LEU A 241 9.67 -5.49 -7.02
N ALA A 242 9.08 -4.56 -7.76
CA ALA A 242 8.87 -3.19 -7.27
C ALA A 242 7.94 -3.14 -6.04
N TYR A 243 6.88 -3.96 -6.02
CA TYR A 243 5.99 -4.07 -4.86
C TYR A 243 6.74 -4.53 -3.60
N TYR A 244 7.54 -5.60 -3.68
CA TYR A 244 8.28 -6.10 -2.52
C TYR A 244 9.36 -5.14 -2.04
N GLU A 245 10.04 -4.44 -2.95
CA GLU A 245 10.96 -3.36 -2.55
C GLU A 245 10.23 -2.25 -1.80
N MET A 246 9.07 -1.80 -2.28
CA MET A 246 8.30 -0.76 -1.60
C MET A 246 7.69 -1.23 -0.28
N LYS A 247 7.23 -2.48 -0.21
CA LYS A 247 6.77 -3.12 1.03
C LYS A 247 7.87 -3.12 2.10
N LYS A 248 9.09 -3.50 1.72
CA LYS A 248 10.28 -3.46 2.58
C LYS A 248 10.59 -2.04 3.02
N ARG A 249 10.64 -1.11 2.07
CA ARG A 249 10.98 0.30 2.31
C ARG A 249 10.01 0.95 3.30
N ALA A 250 8.71 0.76 3.12
CA ALA A 250 7.70 1.24 4.08
C ALA A 250 7.97 0.71 5.50
N GLY A 251 8.28 -0.59 5.63
CA GLY A 251 8.68 -1.18 6.91
C GLY A 251 9.95 -0.55 7.49
N THR A 252 11.00 -0.40 6.68
CA THR A 252 12.30 0.18 7.08
C THR A 252 12.15 1.63 7.56
N VAL A 253 11.44 2.46 6.79
CA VAL A 253 11.18 3.87 7.17
C VAL A 253 10.35 3.93 8.45
N GLY A 254 9.36 3.06 8.61
CA GLY A 254 8.58 2.96 9.85
C GLY A 254 9.47 2.63 11.05
N GLN A 255 10.28 1.58 10.94
CA GLN A 255 11.12 1.09 12.06
C GLN A 255 12.27 2.02 12.39
N LYS A 256 13.03 2.49 11.38
CA LYS A 256 14.29 3.21 11.59
C LYS A 256 14.13 4.74 11.55
N GLY A 257 13.09 5.24 10.93
CA GLY A 257 12.83 6.67 10.80
C GLY A 257 11.73 7.16 11.71
N VAL A 258 10.52 6.63 11.53
CA VAL A 258 9.34 7.14 12.23
C VAL A 258 9.27 6.67 13.68
N ALA A 259 9.65 5.43 14.02
CA ALA A 259 9.65 4.99 15.42
C ALA A 259 10.51 5.89 16.33
N PRO A 260 11.80 6.22 15.99
CA PRO A 260 12.56 7.19 16.78
C PRO A 260 11.95 8.59 16.79
N LEU A 261 11.23 9.00 15.73
CA LEU A 261 10.49 10.25 15.73
C LEU A 261 9.35 10.21 16.74
N LEU A 262 8.57 9.12 16.81
CA LEU A 262 7.49 8.95 17.79
C LEU A 262 8.01 9.05 19.22
N ASP A 263 9.16 8.41 19.50
CA ASP A 263 9.78 8.45 20.83
C ASP A 263 10.18 9.87 21.23
N ARG A 264 10.76 10.65 20.33
CA ARG A 264 11.08 12.07 20.59
C ARG A 264 9.84 12.96 20.72
N LEU A 265 8.82 12.75 19.89
CA LEU A 265 7.56 13.53 19.98
C LEU A 265 6.84 13.26 21.31
N ALA A 266 6.98 12.05 21.85
CA ALA A 266 6.38 11.67 23.12
C ALA A 266 6.83 12.53 24.29
N ASP A 267 8.04 13.11 24.26
CA ASP A 267 8.53 14.00 25.31
C ASP A 267 7.74 15.32 25.36
N HIS A 268 7.07 15.69 24.27
CA HIS A 268 6.45 16.99 24.09
C HIS A 268 4.91 16.96 24.02
N VAL A 269 4.28 15.77 23.97
CA VAL A 269 2.83 15.64 23.85
C VAL A 269 2.26 14.64 24.86
N GLN A 270 0.95 14.68 25.05
CA GLN A 270 0.25 13.71 25.90
C GLN A 270 -0.13 12.46 25.13
N ARG A 271 -0.51 12.60 23.85
CA ARG A 271 -1.03 11.53 23.01
C ARG A 271 -0.50 11.62 21.58
N ILE A 272 -0.26 10.46 21.00
CA ILE A 272 0.15 10.31 19.59
C ILE A 272 -0.90 9.47 18.89
N HIS A 273 -1.36 9.94 17.74
CA HIS A 273 -2.34 9.30 16.89
C HIS A 273 -1.70 8.97 15.53
N LEU A 274 -1.80 7.72 15.12
CA LEU A 274 -1.22 7.27 13.86
C LEU A 274 -2.29 7.19 12.78
N VAL A 275 -2.00 7.73 11.61
CA VAL A 275 -2.89 7.64 10.43
C VAL A 275 -2.07 7.15 9.24
N GLY A 276 -2.46 6.05 8.63
CA GLY A 276 -1.80 5.53 7.42
C GLY A 276 -2.78 5.36 6.27
N HIS A 277 -2.31 5.56 5.04
CA HIS A 277 -3.02 5.16 3.84
C HIS A 277 -2.20 4.18 3.02
N SER A 278 -2.80 3.08 2.56
CA SER A 278 -2.12 2.11 1.68
C SER A 278 -0.84 1.54 2.33
N PHE A 279 0.33 1.64 1.70
CA PHE A 279 1.63 1.30 2.32
C PHE A 279 2.01 2.21 3.49
N GLY A 280 1.42 3.40 3.59
CA GLY A 280 1.56 4.23 4.79
C GLY A 280 1.01 3.55 6.04
N CYS A 281 -0.01 2.69 5.90
CA CYS A 281 -0.49 1.85 6.99
C CYS A 281 0.60 0.88 7.49
N ARG A 282 1.31 0.23 6.55
CA ARG A 282 2.45 -0.64 6.90
C ARG A 282 3.55 0.14 7.62
N LEU A 283 3.84 1.36 7.15
CA LEU A 283 4.86 2.22 7.72
C LEU A 283 4.50 2.62 9.16
N VAL A 284 3.29 3.16 9.41
CA VAL A 284 2.90 3.56 10.77
C VAL A 284 2.74 2.37 11.72
N THR A 285 2.31 1.20 11.21
CA THR A 285 2.23 -0.02 12.00
C THR A 285 3.63 -0.54 12.38
N ALA A 286 4.60 -0.47 11.45
CA ALA A 286 5.99 -0.81 11.74
C ALA A 286 6.62 0.15 12.77
N ALA A 287 6.28 1.43 12.68
CA ALA A 287 6.69 2.42 13.68
C ALA A 287 6.09 2.12 15.05
N ALA A 288 4.80 1.80 15.13
CA ALA A 288 4.13 1.42 16.37
C ALA A 288 4.71 0.15 17.01
N ALA A 289 5.07 -0.84 16.18
CA ALA A 289 5.67 -2.09 16.65
C ALA A 289 7.07 -1.89 17.24
N THR A 290 7.80 -0.86 16.78
CA THR A 290 9.22 -0.63 17.11
C THR A 290 9.43 0.47 18.14
N SER A 291 8.63 1.53 18.12
CA SER A 291 8.70 2.65 19.07
C SER A 291 8.56 2.15 20.51
N THR A 292 9.24 2.81 21.43
CA THR A 292 9.23 2.48 22.86
C THR A 292 8.19 3.27 23.67
N THR A 293 7.66 4.39 23.10
CA THR A 293 6.69 5.24 23.81
C THR A 293 5.41 4.49 24.16
N ASP A 294 4.81 4.85 25.30
CA ASP A 294 3.50 4.40 25.75
C ASP A 294 2.36 5.38 25.41
N LYS A 295 2.66 6.46 24.66
CA LYS A 295 1.70 7.52 24.30
C LYS A 295 0.94 7.30 23.00
N LEU A 296 1.07 6.12 22.38
CA LEU A 296 0.31 5.76 21.18
C LEU A 296 -1.16 5.53 21.55
N GLN A 297 -2.01 6.51 21.23
CA GLN A 297 -3.41 6.52 21.68
C GLN A 297 -4.35 5.89 20.65
N SER A 298 -4.23 6.17 19.37
CA SER A 298 -5.07 5.53 18.36
C SER A 298 -4.29 5.24 17.06
N MET A 299 -4.78 4.29 16.28
CA MET A 299 -4.23 3.98 14.97
C MET A 299 -5.35 3.83 13.95
N SER A 300 -5.31 4.64 12.90
CA SER A 300 -6.28 4.64 11.80
C SER A 300 -5.59 4.13 10.52
N LEU A 301 -5.99 2.97 10.04
CA LEU A 301 -5.44 2.29 8.87
C LEU A 301 -6.44 2.38 7.72
N LEU A 302 -6.17 3.28 6.77
CA LEU A 302 -7.05 3.60 5.66
C LEU A 302 -6.66 2.77 4.43
N GLN A 303 -7.54 1.86 3.98
CA GLN A 303 -7.31 1.00 2.80
C GLN A 303 -5.91 0.37 2.80
N ALA A 304 -5.56 -0.30 3.90
CA ALA A 304 -4.20 -0.76 4.17
C ALA A 304 -3.68 -1.80 3.16
N ALA A 305 -2.52 -1.53 2.59
CA ALA A 305 -1.86 -2.37 1.60
C ALA A 305 -0.86 -3.35 2.24
N PHE A 306 -1.34 -4.19 3.15
CA PHE A 306 -0.62 -5.35 3.65
C PHE A 306 -1.60 -6.48 3.99
N SER A 307 -1.09 -7.66 4.35
CA SER A 307 -1.89 -8.87 4.56
C SER A 307 -3.03 -8.67 5.56
N HIS A 308 -4.21 -9.15 5.24
CA HIS A 308 -5.33 -9.18 6.17
C HIS A 308 -5.05 -10.07 7.39
N ASN A 309 -4.04 -10.96 7.30
CA ASN A 309 -3.54 -11.78 8.39
C ASN A 309 -2.40 -11.10 9.18
N GLY A 310 -2.04 -9.85 8.84
CA GLY A 310 -0.84 -9.18 9.38
C GLY A 310 -0.80 -9.04 10.90
N PHE A 311 -1.94 -9.15 11.57
CA PHE A 311 -2.06 -9.14 13.05
C PHE A 311 -2.44 -10.51 13.63
N SER A 312 -2.68 -11.52 12.79
CA SER A 312 -3.14 -12.84 13.21
C SER A 312 -2.06 -13.63 13.96
N LYS A 313 -2.42 -14.23 15.09
CA LYS A 313 -1.55 -15.16 15.79
C LYS A 313 -1.38 -16.48 15.04
N SER A 314 -2.48 -17.05 14.55
CA SER A 314 -2.49 -18.35 13.87
C SER A 314 -1.77 -18.37 12.51
N MET A 315 -1.57 -17.18 11.92
CA MET A 315 -0.87 -16.99 10.63
C MET A 315 0.52 -16.38 10.80
N ASN A 316 1.08 -16.30 12.01
CA ASN A 316 2.36 -15.64 12.30
C ASN A 316 2.43 -14.22 11.71
N GLY A 317 1.37 -13.43 11.93
CA GLY A 317 1.22 -12.09 11.36
C GLY A 317 2.41 -11.19 11.67
N PHE A 318 2.95 -10.53 10.66
CA PHE A 318 4.16 -9.69 10.76
C PHE A 318 4.07 -8.62 11.86
N PHE A 319 2.86 -8.12 12.10
CA PHE A 319 2.57 -7.11 13.11
C PHE A 319 1.87 -7.65 14.36
N ARG A 320 1.94 -8.96 14.60
CA ARG A 320 1.33 -9.59 15.78
C ARG A 320 1.79 -8.95 17.08
N SER A 321 3.03 -8.51 17.18
CA SER A 321 3.59 -7.84 18.35
C SER A 321 2.87 -6.53 18.74
N VAL A 322 2.22 -5.85 17.79
CA VAL A 322 1.41 -4.64 18.08
C VAL A 322 0.23 -5.00 19.00
N VAL A 323 -0.37 -6.16 18.77
CA VAL A 323 -1.50 -6.67 19.55
C VAL A 323 -1.02 -7.22 20.91
N GLU A 324 -0.04 -8.12 20.89
CA GLU A 324 0.46 -8.79 22.09
C GLU A 324 1.06 -7.83 23.11
N ASN A 325 1.77 -6.81 22.62
CA ASN A 325 2.38 -5.79 23.47
C ASN A 325 1.43 -4.61 23.76
N GLN A 326 0.17 -4.68 23.31
CA GLN A 326 -0.84 -3.62 23.50
C GLN A 326 -0.29 -2.22 23.16
N ARG A 327 0.38 -2.11 21.99
CA ARG A 327 1.09 -0.89 21.58
C ARG A 327 0.19 0.32 21.45
N ILE A 328 -1.08 0.12 21.10
CA ILE A 328 -2.08 1.16 20.96
C ILE A 328 -3.05 1.10 22.13
N LYS A 329 -3.16 2.18 22.90
CA LYS A 329 -3.97 2.23 24.12
C LYS A 329 -5.48 2.33 23.82
N GLY A 330 -5.85 3.12 22.84
CA GLY A 330 -7.24 3.33 22.40
C GLY A 330 -7.60 2.46 21.18
N PRO A 331 -8.58 2.87 20.38
CA PRO A 331 -9.06 2.06 19.27
C PRO A 331 -8.07 1.96 18.10
N ILE A 332 -8.09 0.83 17.41
CA ILE A 332 -7.44 0.62 16.11
C ILE A 332 -8.55 0.51 15.08
N ILE A 333 -8.71 1.52 14.22
CA ILE A 333 -9.72 1.52 13.18
C ILE A 333 -9.12 1.14 11.83
N LEU A 334 -9.85 0.33 11.07
CA LEU A 334 -9.48 -0.16 9.75
C LEU A 334 -10.61 0.14 8.79
N THR A 335 -10.39 1.02 7.81
CA THR A 335 -11.36 1.11 6.71
C THR A 335 -11.06 0.04 5.67
N TYR A 336 -12.10 -0.64 5.21
CA TYR A 336 -11.99 -1.62 4.12
C TYR A 336 -13.20 -1.55 3.19
N THR A 337 -13.00 -1.92 1.93
CA THR A 337 -14.09 -2.06 0.96
C THR A 337 -13.74 -3.08 -0.11
N PRO A 338 -14.66 -3.94 -0.54
CA PRO A 338 -14.47 -4.81 -1.71
C PRO A 338 -14.25 -4.03 -3.01
N ASN A 339 -14.55 -2.72 -3.05
CA ASN A 339 -14.27 -1.84 -4.18
C ASN A 339 -12.79 -1.42 -4.29
N ASP A 340 -11.97 -1.71 -3.29
CA ASP A 340 -10.51 -1.51 -3.34
C ASP A 340 -9.87 -2.57 -4.24
N ARG A 341 -9.62 -2.18 -5.49
CA ARG A 341 -9.00 -3.07 -6.48
C ARG A 341 -7.48 -3.08 -6.37
N ALA A 342 -6.86 -1.97 -5.99
CA ALA A 342 -5.40 -1.89 -5.85
C ALA A 342 -4.87 -2.90 -4.84
N VAL A 343 -5.47 -2.97 -3.66
CA VAL A 343 -5.13 -3.97 -2.64
C VAL A 343 -5.61 -5.37 -3.05
N GLY A 344 -6.77 -5.48 -3.69
CA GLY A 344 -7.32 -6.75 -4.17
C GLY A 344 -6.49 -7.43 -5.27
N ILE A 345 -5.62 -6.71 -5.99
CA ILE A 345 -4.78 -7.26 -7.06
C ILE A 345 -3.40 -7.67 -6.56
N ALA A 346 -2.86 -6.98 -5.57
CA ALA A 346 -1.50 -7.23 -5.07
C ALA A 346 -1.36 -8.59 -4.35
N TYR A 347 -2.40 -9.03 -3.63
CA TYR A 347 -2.38 -10.26 -2.82
C TYR A 347 -2.79 -11.55 -3.54
N PRO A 348 -3.62 -11.56 -4.60
CA PRO A 348 -3.92 -12.78 -5.37
C PRO A 348 -2.71 -13.46 -6.00
N VAL A 349 -1.56 -12.78 -6.09
CA VAL A 349 -0.31 -13.40 -6.53
C VAL A 349 0.11 -14.55 -5.64
N ALA A 350 0.00 -14.38 -4.34
CA ALA A 350 0.29 -15.42 -3.38
C ALA A 350 -0.57 -16.66 -3.62
N SER A 351 -1.87 -16.47 -3.83
CA SER A 351 -2.81 -17.56 -4.16
C SER A 351 -2.52 -18.17 -5.54
N ARG A 352 -2.14 -17.35 -6.53
CA ARG A 352 -1.78 -17.83 -7.86
C ARG A 352 -0.49 -18.65 -7.87
N LEU A 353 0.55 -18.19 -7.18
CA LEU A 353 1.81 -18.90 -7.10
C LEU A 353 1.64 -20.23 -6.36
N SER A 354 0.72 -20.31 -5.37
CA SER A 354 0.39 -21.55 -4.66
C SER A 354 -0.44 -22.54 -5.48
N GLY A 355 -1.00 -22.13 -6.63
CA GLY A 355 -1.88 -22.98 -7.44
C GLY A 355 -3.28 -23.15 -6.86
N THR A 356 -3.70 -22.28 -5.94
CA THR A 356 -5.05 -22.30 -5.35
C THR A 356 -6.06 -21.91 -6.43
N VAL A 357 -7.16 -22.71 -6.57
CA VAL A 357 -8.19 -22.51 -7.59
C VAL A 357 -8.99 -21.24 -7.31
N ALA A 358 -9.14 -20.43 -8.32
CA ALA A 358 -9.55 -19.04 -8.31
C ALA A 358 -11.06 -18.80 -8.23
N SER A 359 -11.80 -19.39 -7.32
CA SER A 359 -13.22 -19.02 -7.15
C SER A 359 -13.44 -17.74 -6.33
N ALA A 360 -12.42 -17.23 -5.64
CA ALA A 360 -12.54 -16.11 -4.71
C ALA A 360 -11.19 -15.37 -4.49
N PHE A 361 -10.47 -15.02 -5.57
CA PHE A 361 -9.19 -14.32 -5.42
C PHE A 361 -9.35 -12.98 -4.67
N GLY A 362 -8.71 -12.90 -3.48
CA GLY A 362 -8.57 -11.68 -2.72
C GLY A 362 -9.81 -11.25 -1.92
N ASP A 363 -10.86 -12.08 -1.82
CA ASP A 363 -11.98 -11.82 -0.93
C ASP A 363 -11.69 -12.27 0.53
N ALA A 364 -12.67 -12.05 1.42
CA ALA A 364 -12.51 -12.40 2.85
C ALA A 364 -12.39 -13.92 3.09
N THR A 365 -12.74 -14.77 2.13
CA THR A 365 -12.63 -16.23 2.21
C THR A 365 -11.30 -16.75 1.65
N ASP A 366 -10.56 -15.92 0.90
CA ASP A 366 -9.23 -16.29 0.43
C ASP A 366 -8.28 -16.43 1.64
N LYS A 367 -7.39 -17.40 1.58
CA LYS A 367 -6.33 -17.57 2.58
C LYS A 367 -5.41 -16.34 2.63
N PHE A 368 -5.21 -15.68 1.50
CA PHE A 368 -4.33 -14.53 1.34
C PHE A 368 -5.08 -13.37 0.72
N GLY A 369 -5.22 -12.29 1.44
CA GLY A 369 -5.90 -11.09 0.98
C GLY A 369 -5.32 -9.83 1.61
N GLY A 370 -5.74 -8.68 1.13
CA GLY A 370 -5.30 -7.39 1.64
C GLY A 370 -6.23 -6.82 2.71
N LEU A 371 -5.64 -6.19 3.71
CA LEU A 371 -6.35 -5.61 4.85
C LEU A 371 -7.38 -4.56 4.42
N GLY A 372 -7.02 -3.67 3.48
CA GLY A 372 -7.91 -2.62 2.99
C GLY A 372 -9.09 -3.12 2.14
N ARG A 373 -9.08 -4.41 1.76
CA ARG A 373 -10.21 -5.05 1.07
C ARG A 373 -11.11 -5.87 2.00
N ASN A 374 -10.52 -6.52 3.03
CA ASN A 374 -11.17 -7.56 3.81
C ASN A 374 -11.28 -7.26 5.31
N GLY A 375 -10.64 -6.18 5.79
CA GLY A 375 -10.44 -5.98 7.22
C GLY A 375 -9.44 -6.97 7.82
N ALA A 376 -9.17 -6.88 9.12
CA ALA A 376 -8.31 -7.82 9.84
C ALA A 376 -8.99 -9.17 9.96
N GLN A 377 -8.27 -10.24 9.56
CA GLN A 377 -8.77 -11.60 9.53
C GLN A 377 -7.99 -12.50 10.50
N LYS A 378 -8.60 -13.62 10.89
CA LYS A 378 -8.00 -14.66 11.75
C LYS A 378 -7.40 -14.12 13.04
N MET A 379 -8.05 -13.11 13.57
CA MET A 379 -7.74 -12.55 14.89
C MET A 379 -8.28 -13.47 16.00
N GLU A 380 -7.63 -13.40 17.17
CA GLU A 380 -8.13 -14.16 18.33
C GLU A 380 -9.46 -13.57 18.84
N PRO A 381 -10.29 -14.38 19.50
CA PRO A 381 -11.55 -13.91 20.09
C PRO A 381 -11.35 -12.69 20.99
N GLY A 382 -12.13 -11.65 20.77
CA GLY A 382 -12.08 -10.42 21.55
C GLY A 382 -11.02 -9.40 21.10
N GLU A 383 -10.18 -9.68 20.11
CA GLU A 383 -9.24 -8.70 19.55
C GLU A 383 -9.89 -7.78 18.53
N VAL A 384 -10.90 -8.27 17.82
CA VAL A 384 -11.75 -7.49 16.91
C VAL A 384 -13.13 -7.36 17.54
N VAL A 385 -13.71 -6.16 17.49
CA VAL A 385 -15.08 -5.94 17.91
C VAL A 385 -16.02 -6.76 17.03
N GLN A 386 -16.91 -7.53 17.69
CA GLN A 386 -17.86 -8.41 17.00
C GLN A 386 -18.99 -7.60 16.37
N GLY A 387 -19.42 -8.05 15.19
CA GLY A 387 -20.49 -7.41 14.43
C GLY A 387 -19.97 -6.67 13.20
N VAL A 388 -20.88 -6.10 12.44
CA VAL A 388 -20.51 -5.33 11.24
C VAL A 388 -20.32 -3.88 11.63
N ASP A 389 -19.09 -3.52 11.99
CA ASP A 389 -18.74 -2.12 12.09
C ASP A 389 -18.76 -1.50 10.70
N ARG A 390 -19.39 -0.34 10.59
CA ARG A 390 -19.48 0.39 9.33
C ARG A 390 -18.92 1.78 9.49
N LEU A 391 -18.36 2.29 8.40
CA LEU A 391 -18.09 3.71 8.31
C LEU A 391 -19.41 4.47 8.34
N LEU A 392 -19.59 5.35 9.34
CA LEU A 392 -20.83 6.08 9.58
C LEU A 392 -20.79 7.47 8.92
N ALA A 393 -21.97 8.03 8.66
CA ALA A 393 -22.10 9.45 8.32
C ALA A 393 -21.52 10.34 9.42
N VAL A 394 -21.15 11.56 9.07
CA VAL A 394 -20.78 12.59 10.04
C VAL A 394 -21.91 12.77 11.07
N GLY A 395 -21.54 12.80 12.36
CA GLY A 395 -22.50 12.83 13.48
C GLY A 395 -22.91 11.45 14.00
N GLY A 396 -22.56 10.37 13.29
CA GLY A 396 -22.79 9.01 13.77
C GLY A 396 -21.93 8.66 15.00
N THR A 397 -22.49 7.87 15.91
CA THR A 397 -21.82 7.51 17.16
C THR A 397 -21.12 6.16 17.03
N TYR A 398 -19.84 6.12 17.36
CA TYR A 398 -19.04 4.91 17.45
C TYR A 398 -18.87 4.47 18.91
N ASN A 399 -18.93 3.18 19.16
CA ASN A 399 -18.66 2.58 20.46
C ASN A 399 -17.26 1.97 20.46
N TRP A 400 -16.24 2.83 20.50
CA TRP A 400 -14.85 2.40 20.46
C TRP A 400 -14.45 1.61 21.71
N GLN A 401 -13.72 0.52 21.51
CA GLN A 401 -13.15 -0.29 22.57
C GLN A 401 -11.62 -0.14 22.53
N SER A 402 -11.05 0.25 23.66
CA SER A 402 -9.61 0.46 23.81
C SER A 402 -8.81 -0.82 23.53
N GLY A 403 -7.74 -0.70 22.77
CA GLY A 403 -6.86 -1.81 22.37
C GLY A 403 -7.52 -2.81 21.40
N ARG A 404 -8.71 -2.50 20.84
CA ARG A 404 -9.44 -3.40 19.93
C ARG A 404 -9.41 -2.89 18.50
N PHE A 405 -9.54 -3.84 17.57
CA PHE A 405 -9.68 -3.57 16.15
C PHE A 405 -11.15 -3.36 15.80
N HIS A 406 -11.42 -2.32 15.02
CA HIS A 406 -12.72 -1.98 14.45
C HIS A 406 -12.62 -2.04 12.94
N ASN A 407 -13.16 -3.09 12.33
CA ASN A 407 -13.20 -3.27 10.88
C ASN A 407 -14.37 -2.45 10.31
N LEU A 408 -14.11 -1.26 9.78
CA LEU A 408 -15.12 -0.35 9.25
C LEU A 408 -15.37 -0.62 7.77
N GLU A 409 -16.48 -1.27 7.47
CA GLU A 409 -16.93 -1.45 6.09
C GLU A 409 -17.28 -0.07 5.49
N GLY A 410 -16.57 0.33 4.44
CA GLY A 410 -16.59 1.69 3.89
C GLY A 410 -17.22 1.84 2.51
N SER A 411 -17.82 0.79 1.92
CA SER A 411 -18.29 0.80 0.51
C SER A 411 -19.28 1.90 0.17
N LYS A 412 -19.97 2.45 1.17
CA LYS A 412 -20.91 3.56 0.97
C LYS A 412 -20.19 4.89 0.72
N TYR A 413 -19.01 5.11 1.31
CA TYR A 413 -18.33 6.42 1.34
C TYR A 413 -16.95 6.39 0.68
N ILE A 414 -16.31 5.23 0.67
CA ILE A 414 -15.03 5.02 -0.01
C ILE A 414 -15.34 4.42 -1.38
N VAL A 415 -15.64 5.30 -2.33
CA VAL A 415 -16.14 4.96 -3.66
C VAL A 415 -15.44 5.81 -4.71
N ASP A 416 -14.98 5.18 -5.78
CA ASP A 416 -14.61 5.88 -7.02
C ASP A 416 -15.90 6.13 -7.83
N PRO A 417 -16.29 7.40 -8.08
CA PRO A 417 -17.46 7.71 -8.90
C PRO A 417 -17.40 7.12 -10.31
N SER A 418 -16.18 6.86 -10.83
CA SER A 418 -15.99 6.20 -12.13
C SER A 418 -16.11 4.67 -12.06
N GLY A 419 -16.25 4.08 -10.87
CA GLY A 419 -16.33 2.65 -10.65
C GLY A 419 -15.04 1.85 -10.93
N ARG A 420 -13.90 2.54 -11.08
CA ARG A 420 -12.61 1.90 -11.41
C ARG A 420 -11.89 1.34 -10.21
N ASP A 421 -11.60 2.18 -9.21
CA ASP A 421 -10.85 1.77 -8.02
C ASP A 421 -11.06 2.75 -6.86
N ALA A 422 -11.56 2.24 -5.73
CA ALA A 422 -11.85 3.05 -4.56
C ALA A 422 -10.64 3.32 -3.64
N HIS A 423 -9.47 2.75 -3.94
CA HIS A 423 -8.30 2.75 -3.05
C HIS A 423 -7.88 4.15 -2.55
N GLY A 424 -7.92 5.16 -3.42
CA GLY A 424 -7.51 6.54 -3.09
C GLY A 424 -8.62 7.42 -2.47
N PHE A 425 -9.85 6.93 -2.38
CA PHE A 425 -11.01 7.74 -1.96
C PHE A 425 -11.21 7.77 -0.44
N VAL A 426 -10.15 8.05 0.30
CA VAL A 426 -10.10 8.00 1.78
C VAL A 426 -10.13 9.37 2.44
N THR A 427 -10.26 10.46 1.68
CA THR A 427 -10.22 11.83 2.22
C THR A 427 -11.59 12.39 2.61
N GLY A 428 -12.66 11.60 2.47
CA GLY A 428 -14.03 12.03 2.75
C GLY A 428 -14.28 12.43 4.21
N LYS A 429 -15.32 13.24 4.44
CA LYS A 429 -15.71 13.72 5.78
C LYS A 429 -16.03 12.57 6.74
N GLU A 430 -16.57 11.48 6.25
CA GLU A 430 -16.93 10.30 7.05
C GLU A 430 -15.69 9.58 7.57
N VAL A 431 -14.64 9.48 6.74
CA VAL A 431 -13.32 8.95 7.16
C VAL A 431 -12.69 9.89 8.19
N ALA A 432 -12.69 11.19 7.92
CA ALA A 432 -12.19 12.20 8.86
C ALA A 432 -12.98 12.18 10.19
N TRP A 433 -14.30 11.97 10.14
CA TRP A 433 -15.15 11.80 11.31
C TRP A 433 -14.74 10.57 12.14
N ALA A 434 -14.57 9.41 11.51
CA ALA A 434 -14.11 8.20 12.20
C ALA A 434 -12.75 8.41 12.88
N ILE A 435 -11.78 9.03 12.20
CA ILE A 435 -10.47 9.39 12.77
C ILE A 435 -10.66 10.28 14.00
N SER A 436 -11.45 11.36 13.88
CA SER A 436 -11.67 12.30 14.97
C SER A 436 -12.30 11.63 16.21
N ARG A 437 -13.24 10.71 15.99
CA ARG A 437 -13.89 9.97 17.11
C ARG A 437 -12.96 8.93 17.74
N ALA A 438 -12.02 8.36 16.96
CA ALA A 438 -11.01 7.45 17.51
C ALA A 438 -9.93 8.16 18.35
N MET A 439 -9.83 9.49 18.25
CA MET A 439 -8.93 10.33 19.04
C MET A 439 -9.56 10.85 20.36
N ALA A 440 -10.82 10.57 20.59
CA ALA A 440 -11.57 11.10 21.74
C ALA A 440 -11.02 10.66 23.11
#